data_0d21bd7fde8a7e1df3374f42f6dc54c2
#
_entry.id   0d21bd7fde8a7e1df3374f42f6dc54c2
#
_cell.length_a   1.000
_cell.length_b   1.000
_cell.length_c   1.000
_cell.angle_alpha   90.00
_cell.angle_beta   90.00
_cell.angle_gamma   90.00
#
_symmetry.space_group_name_H-M   'P 1'
#
loop_
_entity.id
_entity.type
_entity.pdbx_description
1 polymer ?
#
loop_
_entity_poly.entity_id
_entity_poly.type
_entity_poly.pdbx_seq_one_letter_code
_entity_poly.pdbx_strand_id
1 'polypeptide(L)'
;MITFSNFAKVQIQTYTMNKICELFNIQYPIIQGGMIWNSGWKLASAVSNAGGLGLIGAGSMYPEIFHEHILKCKKATNKPFGVNLPMLYPQIDELIDIILKEEIKIVFTSAGNPKKYTSFFQEKGITVVHVVPGVKFAIKAQEAGVDAVVAEGFEAGGHNGRDETTTLCLIPMVKKEVNIPLIAAGGIATGNAMLAALNLGADGVQMGSRFAASEEASSHINFKNEIVNAKEGATLLTLKDVTPVRLIKNKFFQTIYDAIQKGASVEEQKAILGRGRAKKGMFEGDLDEGELEIGQVAGLIDDILPVKDIISNIIKEYHDAVAAINSDKFQF
;
A
#
# COMPACT_ATOMS: atom_id res chain seq x y z
N MET A 1 -32.53 34.39 -48.86
CA MET A 1 -31.41 33.40 -48.92
C MET A 1 -30.85 33.32 -47.50
N ILE A 2 -31.27 32.31 -46.73
CA ILE A 2 -30.91 32.14 -45.32
C ILE A 2 -29.84 31.05 -45.32
N THR A 3 -28.61 31.41 -45.01
CA THR A 3 -27.50 30.48 -44.88
C THR A 3 -27.46 29.89 -43.45
N PHE A 4 -27.88 28.64 -43.35
CA PHE A 4 -27.61 27.80 -42.16
C PHE A 4 -26.18 27.32 -42.22
N SER A 5 -25.34 27.75 -41.30
CA SER A 5 -24.03 27.12 -41.03
C SER A 5 -23.56 27.49 -39.64
N ASN A 6 -24.01 26.75 -38.65
CA ASN A 6 -23.30 26.64 -37.37
C ASN A 6 -23.65 25.27 -36.75
N PHE A 7 -23.10 24.19 -37.33
CA PHE A 7 -22.97 22.95 -36.61
C PHE A 7 -21.82 23.10 -35.63
N ALA A 8 -22.14 23.34 -34.38
CA ALA A 8 -21.16 23.23 -33.29
C ALA A 8 -20.59 21.82 -33.35
N LYS A 9 -19.27 21.70 -33.62
CA LYS A 9 -18.53 20.46 -33.47
C LYS A 9 -18.59 20.09 -31.99
N VAL A 10 -19.44 19.15 -31.62
CA VAL A 10 -19.36 18.47 -30.33
C VAL A 10 -18.01 17.74 -30.35
N GLN A 11 -17.00 18.30 -29.69
CA GLN A 11 -15.77 17.57 -29.36
C GLN A 11 -16.20 16.47 -28.39
N ILE A 12 -16.28 15.26 -28.89
CA ILE A 12 -16.38 14.06 -28.07
C ILE A 12 -15.03 13.99 -27.36
N GLN A 13 -14.98 14.47 -26.12
CA GLN A 13 -13.85 14.32 -25.24
C GLN A 13 -13.79 12.84 -24.91
N THR A 14 -12.92 12.10 -25.61
CA THR A 14 -12.62 10.71 -25.27
C THR A 14 -11.88 10.73 -23.93
N TYR A 15 -12.61 10.50 -22.84
CA TYR A 15 -11.98 10.26 -21.55
C TYR A 15 -11.23 8.93 -21.65
N THR A 16 -9.90 9.01 -21.73
CA THR A 16 -9.06 7.82 -21.51
C THR A 16 -9.22 7.38 -20.07
N MET A 17 -9.61 6.13 -19.87
CA MET A 17 -9.73 5.55 -18.52
C MET A 17 -8.37 5.61 -17.83
N ASN A 18 -8.35 5.85 -16.52
CA ASN A 18 -7.13 5.82 -15.74
C ASN A 18 -6.46 4.44 -15.85
N LYS A 19 -5.15 4.39 -16.11
CA LYS A 19 -4.40 3.16 -16.37
C LYS A 19 -4.52 2.11 -15.26
N ILE A 20 -4.58 2.53 -14.00
CA ILE A 20 -4.73 1.62 -12.85
C ILE A 20 -6.17 1.10 -12.76
N CYS A 21 -7.15 1.94 -13.05
CA CYS A 21 -8.55 1.51 -13.13
C CYS A 21 -8.76 0.48 -14.25
N GLU A 22 -8.14 0.69 -15.41
CA GLU A 22 -8.18 -0.24 -16.54
C GLU A 22 -7.45 -1.55 -16.22
N LEU A 23 -6.21 -1.47 -15.68
CA LEU A 23 -5.37 -2.63 -15.38
C LEU A 23 -6.05 -3.61 -14.42
N PHE A 24 -6.75 -3.10 -13.40
CA PHE A 24 -7.37 -3.91 -12.37
C PHE A 24 -8.90 -4.03 -12.49
N ASN A 25 -9.51 -3.37 -13.46
CA ASN A 25 -10.98 -3.28 -13.62
C ASN A 25 -11.67 -2.79 -12.32
N ILE A 26 -11.17 -1.68 -11.77
CA ILE A 26 -11.68 -1.03 -10.56
C ILE A 26 -12.19 0.39 -10.86
N GLN A 27 -13.02 0.93 -9.96
CA GLN A 27 -13.65 2.23 -10.15
C GLN A 27 -12.69 3.39 -9.81
N TYR A 28 -11.91 3.26 -8.74
CA TYR A 28 -11.01 4.30 -8.24
C TYR A 28 -9.58 3.78 -8.21
N PRO A 29 -8.56 4.56 -8.60
CA PRO A 29 -7.17 4.13 -8.63
C PRO A 29 -6.56 4.12 -7.20
N ILE A 30 -7.28 3.48 -6.27
CA ILE A 30 -6.95 3.34 -4.85
C ILE A 30 -6.73 1.87 -4.54
N ILE A 31 -5.52 1.53 -4.09
CA ILE A 31 -5.14 0.20 -3.66
C ILE A 31 -4.95 0.20 -2.14
N GLN A 32 -5.52 -0.76 -1.46
CA GLN A 32 -5.18 -1.01 -0.06
C GLN A 32 -3.92 -1.87 0.00
N GLY A 33 -2.89 -1.39 0.70
CA GLY A 33 -1.61 -2.09 0.83
C GLY A 33 -1.74 -3.46 1.52
N GLY A 34 -0.98 -4.45 1.05
CA GLY A 34 -0.94 -5.78 1.64
C GLY A 34 -0.11 -5.79 2.93
N MET A 35 -0.71 -5.43 4.05
CA MET A 35 -0.07 -5.28 5.35
C MET A 35 -0.18 -6.56 6.19
N ILE A 36 0.93 -7.00 6.81
CA ILE A 36 0.90 -8.09 7.79
C ILE A 36 -0.04 -7.74 8.95
N TRP A 37 -0.75 -8.74 9.48
CA TRP A 37 -1.68 -8.65 10.64
C TRP A 37 -2.87 -7.69 10.48
N ASN A 38 -2.94 -6.91 9.38
CA ASN A 38 -4.02 -5.96 9.09
C ASN A 38 -4.89 -6.41 7.91
N SER A 39 -4.26 -6.91 6.82
CA SER A 39 -4.91 -7.12 5.52
C SER A 39 -5.52 -8.51 5.39
N GLY A 40 -6.58 -8.77 6.16
CA GLY A 40 -7.39 -9.98 6.04
C GLY A 40 -8.49 -9.85 4.97
N TRP A 41 -9.27 -10.91 4.81
CA TRP A 41 -10.34 -10.99 3.83
C TRP A 41 -11.43 -9.92 4.01
N LYS A 42 -11.74 -9.52 5.25
CA LYS A 42 -12.75 -8.48 5.53
C LYS A 42 -12.31 -7.14 4.92
N LEU A 43 -11.08 -6.73 5.20
CA LEU A 43 -10.53 -5.49 4.67
C LEU A 43 -10.44 -5.55 3.15
N ALA A 44 -9.87 -6.61 2.58
CA ALA A 44 -9.70 -6.75 1.14
C ALA A 44 -11.05 -6.70 0.40
N SER A 45 -12.05 -7.46 0.86
CA SER A 45 -13.38 -7.47 0.23
C SER A 45 -14.12 -6.13 0.39
N ALA A 46 -13.98 -5.44 1.53
CA ALA A 46 -14.61 -4.15 1.77
C ALA A 46 -14.04 -3.07 0.83
N VAL A 47 -12.71 -3.02 0.64
CA VAL A 47 -12.07 -2.10 -0.30
C VAL A 47 -12.51 -2.37 -1.73
N SER A 48 -12.55 -3.63 -2.14
CA SER A 48 -13.00 -4.03 -3.48
C SER A 48 -14.47 -3.65 -3.71
N ASN A 49 -15.34 -3.88 -2.73
CA ASN A 49 -16.75 -3.51 -2.80
C ASN A 49 -16.97 -1.98 -2.82
N ALA A 50 -16.05 -1.21 -2.24
CA ALA A 50 -16.09 0.25 -2.25
C ALA A 50 -15.45 0.88 -3.51
N GLY A 51 -15.02 0.07 -4.49
CA GLY A 51 -14.52 0.52 -5.79
C GLY A 51 -13.01 0.68 -5.91
N GLY A 52 -12.23 0.35 -4.88
CA GLY A 52 -10.77 0.23 -4.93
C GLY A 52 -10.29 -1.19 -5.23
N LEU A 53 -9.01 -1.46 -5.02
CA LEU A 53 -8.43 -2.80 -5.05
C LEU A 53 -8.00 -3.22 -3.64
N GLY A 54 -8.68 -4.22 -3.08
CA GLY A 54 -8.27 -4.84 -1.83
C GLY A 54 -7.22 -5.91 -2.03
N LEU A 55 -6.25 -5.99 -1.11
CA LEU A 55 -5.20 -7.01 -1.12
C LEU A 55 -5.22 -7.84 0.17
N ILE A 56 -5.19 -9.16 0.05
CA ILE A 56 -4.92 -10.05 1.17
C ILE A 56 -3.40 -10.10 1.40
N GLY A 57 -2.93 -9.76 2.61
CA GLY A 57 -1.51 -9.74 2.97
C GLY A 57 -1.03 -11.11 3.41
N ALA A 58 -0.40 -11.88 2.52
CA ALA A 58 0.05 -13.25 2.82
C ALA A 58 1.22 -13.33 3.81
N GLY A 59 1.97 -12.25 4.03
CA GLY A 59 3.22 -12.26 4.80
C GLY A 59 3.10 -12.61 6.28
N SER A 60 1.90 -12.68 6.83
CA SER A 60 1.64 -13.08 8.23
C SER A 60 0.73 -14.31 8.34
N MET A 61 0.47 -15.01 7.24
CA MET A 61 -0.47 -16.12 7.18
C MET A 61 0.23 -17.43 6.85
N TYR A 62 -0.02 -18.47 7.63
CA TYR A 62 0.29 -19.83 7.22
C TYR A 62 -0.56 -20.21 5.98
N PRO A 63 -0.13 -21.15 5.14
CA PRO A 63 -0.83 -21.51 3.91
C PRO A 63 -2.32 -21.81 4.09
N GLU A 64 -2.70 -22.54 5.13
CA GLU A 64 -4.10 -22.88 5.42
C GLU A 64 -4.94 -21.65 5.73
N ILE A 65 -4.38 -20.70 6.51
CA ILE A 65 -5.05 -19.43 6.86
C ILE A 65 -5.17 -18.54 5.62
N PHE A 66 -4.12 -18.49 4.80
CA PHE A 66 -4.14 -17.75 3.56
C PHE A 66 -5.22 -18.27 2.61
N HIS A 67 -5.31 -19.59 2.45
CA HIS A 67 -6.36 -20.26 1.66
C HIS A 67 -7.76 -19.93 2.19
N GLU A 68 -7.96 -20.03 3.50
CA GLU A 68 -9.23 -19.69 4.16
C GLU A 68 -9.63 -18.22 3.88
N HIS A 69 -8.68 -17.29 3.96
CA HIS A 69 -8.91 -15.88 3.68
C HIS A 69 -9.31 -15.63 2.22
N ILE A 70 -8.68 -16.31 1.25
CA ILE A 70 -9.08 -16.23 -0.16
C ILE A 70 -10.51 -16.72 -0.34
N LEU A 71 -10.86 -17.89 0.20
CA LEU A 71 -12.21 -18.44 0.08
C LEU A 71 -13.28 -17.53 0.70
N LYS A 72 -12.99 -16.93 1.86
CA LYS A 72 -13.88 -15.97 2.51
C LYS A 72 -14.00 -14.67 1.70
N CYS A 73 -12.92 -14.17 1.11
CA CYS A 73 -12.94 -12.99 0.26
C CYS A 73 -13.79 -13.22 -0.99
N LYS A 74 -13.62 -14.35 -1.68
CA LYS A 74 -14.46 -14.75 -2.83
C LYS A 74 -15.96 -14.83 -2.50
N LYS A 75 -16.31 -15.19 -1.27
CA LYS A 75 -17.72 -15.19 -0.81
C LYS A 75 -18.23 -13.79 -0.47
N ALA A 76 -17.35 -12.88 -0.05
CA ALA A 76 -17.73 -11.55 0.41
C ALA A 76 -17.77 -10.50 -0.70
N THR A 77 -17.14 -10.77 -1.87
CA THR A 77 -17.12 -9.87 -3.02
C THR A 77 -17.06 -10.63 -4.34
N ASN A 78 -17.71 -10.08 -5.36
CA ASN A 78 -17.55 -10.46 -6.77
C ASN A 78 -16.71 -9.42 -7.55
N LYS A 79 -16.14 -8.44 -6.86
CA LYS A 79 -15.25 -7.44 -7.44
C LYS A 79 -13.81 -7.94 -7.45
N PRO A 80 -12.92 -7.38 -8.31
CA PRO A 80 -11.52 -7.73 -8.32
C PRO A 80 -10.88 -7.52 -6.95
N PHE A 81 -10.08 -8.47 -6.49
CA PHE A 81 -9.17 -8.35 -5.38
C PHE A 81 -7.86 -9.07 -5.71
N GLY A 82 -6.80 -8.73 -5.03
CA GLY A 82 -5.50 -9.36 -5.21
C GLY A 82 -4.91 -9.89 -3.92
N VAL A 83 -3.69 -10.39 -4.02
CA VAL A 83 -2.90 -10.83 -2.86
C VAL A 83 -1.54 -10.14 -2.88
N ASN A 84 -1.00 -9.80 -1.72
CA ASN A 84 0.39 -9.42 -1.58
C ASN A 84 1.21 -10.62 -1.14
N LEU A 85 2.25 -10.94 -1.90
CA LEU A 85 3.13 -12.09 -1.73
C LEU A 85 4.57 -11.61 -1.46
N PRO A 86 5.03 -11.58 -0.19
CA PRO A 86 6.43 -11.31 0.13
C PRO A 86 7.31 -12.47 -0.35
N MET A 87 8.24 -12.21 -1.28
CA MET A 87 8.97 -13.26 -1.99
C MET A 87 10.06 -13.95 -1.15
N LEU A 88 10.36 -13.43 0.05
CA LEU A 88 11.25 -14.04 1.03
C LEU A 88 10.50 -14.87 2.09
N TYR A 89 9.19 -15.09 1.92
CA TYR A 89 8.42 -15.91 2.84
C TYR A 89 8.85 -17.39 2.76
N PRO A 90 9.06 -18.08 3.89
CA PRO A 90 9.61 -19.45 3.88
C PRO A 90 8.78 -20.48 3.11
N GLN A 91 7.44 -20.35 3.15
CA GLN A 91 6.49 -21.27 2.50
C GLN A 91 5.92 -20.68 1.20
N ILE A 92 6.72 -19.88 0.47
CA ILE A 92 6.26 -19.18 -0.74
C ILE A 92 5.68 -20.11 -1.80
N ASP A 93 6.24 -21.29 -1.98
CA ASP A 93 5.80 -22.25 -3.01
C ASP A 93 4.38 -22.75 -2.70
N GLU A 94 4.06 -23.05 -1.44
CA GLU A 94 2.70 -23.41 -1.01
C GLU A 94 1.70 -22.28 -1.22
N LEU A 95 2.11 -21.02 -0.97
CA LEU A 95 1.26 -19.85 -1.23
C LEU A 95 1.01 -19.68 -2.73
N ILE A 96 2.00 -19.92 -3.58
CA ILE A 96 1.87 -19.88 -5.04
C ILE A 96 0.89 -20.96 -5.52
N ASP A 97 0.99 -22.19 -5.02
CA ASP A 97 0.06 -23.27 -5.36
C ASP A 97 -1.39 -22.90 -5.01
N ILE A 98 -1.61 -22.26 -3.86
CA ILE A 98 -2.93 -21.75 -3.45
C ILE A 98 -3.42 -20.65 -4.40
N ILE A 99 -2.56 -19.69 -4.78
CA ILE A 99 -2.87 -18.62 -5.73
C ILE A 99 -3.37 -19.20 -7.05
N LEU A 100 -2.66 -20.20 -7.58
CA LEU A 100 -3.01 -20.88 -8.84
C LEU A 100 -4.29 -21.68 -8.70
N LYS A 101 -4.42 -22.49 -7.65
CA LYS A 101 -5.59 -23.32 -7.37
C LYS A 101 -6.86 -22.48 -7.25
N GLU A 102 -6.74 -21.34 -6.59
CA GLU A 102 -7.85 -20.42 -6.36
C GLU A 102 -7.99 -19.37 -7.48
N GLU A 103 -7.29 -19.51 -8.60
CA GLU A 103 -7.38 -18.67 -9.79
C GLU A 103 -7.31 -17.16 -9.48
N ILE A 104 -6.46 -16.76 -8.52
CA ILE A 104 -6.24 -15.36 -8.20
C ILE A 104 -5.62 -14.67 -9.43
N LYS A 105 -6.16 -13.53 -9.84
CA LYS A 105 -5.76 -12.83 -11.07
C LYS A 105 -4.81 -11.66 -10.86
N ILE A 106 -4.58 -11.24 -9.62
CA ILE A 106 -3.76 -10.07 -9.31
C ILE A 106 -2.82 -10.41 -8.16
N VAL A 107 -1.51 -10.31 -8.39
CA VAL A 107 -0.48 -10.58 -7.39
C VAL A 107 0.45 -9.37 -7.26
N PHE A 108 0.54 -8.83 -6.06
CA PHE A 108 1.53 -7.83 -5.68
C PHE A 108 2.69 -8.55 -5.01
N THR A 109 3.87 -8.51 -5.62
CA THR A 109 5.09 -9.08 -5.04
C THR A 109 5.89 -8.01 -4.31
N SER A 110 6.52 -8.38 -3.21
CA SER A 110 7.39 -7.49 -2.42
C SER A 110 8.61 -8.26 -1.89
N ALA A 111 9.65 -7.55 -1.48
CA ALA A 111 10.84 -8.11 -0.85
C ALA A 111 11.46 -9.28 -1.65
N GLY A 112 12.28 -8.99 -2.65
CA GLY A 112 13.00 -10.00 -3.42
C GLY A 112 13.25 -9.62 -4.87
N ASN A 113 13.57 -10.60 -5.70
CA ASN A 113 13.86 -10.38 -7.12
C ASN A 113 12.61 -10.65 -7.98
N PRO A 114 12.01 -9.63 -8.62
CA PRO A 114 10.80 -9.82 -9.42
C PRO A 114 10.98 -10.81 -10.57
N LYS A 115 12.19 -10.96 -11.13
CA LYS A 115 12.47 -11.93 -12.22
C LYS A 115 12.10 -13.37 -11.87
N LYS A 116 12.06 -13.71 -10.56
CA LYS A 116 11.87 -15.11 -10.14
C LYS A 116 10.49 -15.66 -10.53
N TYR A 117 9.44 -14.84 -10.45
CA TYR A 117 8.08 -15.34 -10.62
C TYR A 117 7.23 -14.54 -11.63
N THR A 118 7.70 -13.39 -12.13
CA THR A 118 6.88 -12.53 -13.00
C THR A 118 6.40 -13.28 -14.24
N SER A 119 7.28 -13.82 -15.07
CA SER A 119 6.90 -14.55 -16.28
C SER A 119 6.02 -15.74 -15.96
N PHE A 120 6.35 -16.49 -14.90
CA PHE A 120 5.55 -17.64 -14.46
C PHE A 120 4.10 -17.27 -14.15
N PHE A 121 3.86 -16.16 -13.43
CA PHE A 121 2.50 -15.70 -13.13
C PHE A 121 1.79 -15.19 -14.39
N GLN A 122 2.48 -14.42 -15.22
CA GLN A 122 1.90 -13.88 -16.45
C GLN A 122 1.48 -14.97 -17.45
N GLU A 123 2.24 -16.05 -17.58
CA GLU A 123 1.87 -17.23 -18.37
C GLU A 123 0.58 -17.92 -17.87
N LYS A 124 0.19 -17.68 -16.61
CA LYS A 124 -1.08 -18.13 -16.01
C LYS A 124 -2.19 -17.07 -16.09
N GLY A 125 -1.96 -15.96 -16.82
CA GLY A 125 -2.93 -14.86 -16.95
C GLY A 125 -3.10 -14.06 -15.67
N ILE A 126 -2.06 -13.95 -14.83
CA ILE A 126 -2.05 -13.21 -13.58
C ILE A 126 -1.32 -11.88 -13.80
N THR A 127 -1.95 -10.78 -13.44
CA THR A 127 -1.35 -9.45 -13.41
C THR A 127 -0.36 -9.36 -12.25
N VAL A 128 0.88 -8.96 -12.53
CA VAL A 128 1.96 -8.89 -11.56
C VAL A 128 2.39 -7.45 -11.32
N VAL A 129 2.33 -7.03 -10.07
CA VAL A 129 2.83 -5.72 -9.61
C VAL A 129 3.98 -5.96 -8.63
N HIS A 130 5.02 -5.11 -8.68
CA HIS A 130 6.12 -5.22 -7.74
C HIS A 130 6.30 -3.95 -6.92
N VAL A 131 6.46 -4.11 -5.60
CA VAL A 131 6.70 -2.99 -4.67
C VAL A 131 8.20 -2.71 -4.60
N VAL A 132 8.58 -1.44 -4.78
CA VAL A 132 9.98 -1.00 -4.87
C VAL A 132 10.25 0.22 -3.98
N PRO A 133 11.41 0.28 -3.31
CA PRO A 133 11.78 1.40 -2.47
C PRO A 133 12.59 2.49 -3.20
N GLY A 134 12.82 2.38 -4.52
CA GLY A 134 13.68 3.32 -5.23
C GLY A 134 13.78 3.08 -6.73
N VAL A 135 14.34 4.06 -7.44
CA VAL A 135 14.45 4.09 -8.92
C VAL A 135 15.15 2.86 -9.49
N LYS A 136 16.30 2.48 -8.94
CA LYS A 136 17.06 1.30 -9.41
C LYS A 136 16.23 0.02 -9.37
N PHE A 137 15.37 -0.13 -8.37
CA PHE A 137 14.50 -1.28 -8.22
C PHE A 137 13.29 -1.21 -9.16
N ALA A 138 12.77 0.00 -9.44
CA ALA A 138 11.70 0.21 -10.41
C ALA A 138 12.15 -0.18 -11.83
N ILE A 139 13.35 0.23 -12.24
CA ILE A 139 13.95 -0.18 -13.53
C ILE A 139 14.07 -1.70 -13.61
N LYS A 140 14.61 -2.34 -12.58
CA LYS A 140 14.73 -3.81 -12.53
C LYS A 140 13.38 -4.53 -12.56
N ALA A 141 12.35 -3.96 -11.94
CA ALA A 141 11.01 -4.51 -11.99
C ALA A 141 10.41 -4.40 -13.41
N GLN A 142 10.57 -3.27 -14.07
CA GLN A 142 10.17 -3.09 -15.47
C GLN A 142 10.94 -4.06 -16.40
N GLU A 143 12.25 -4.20 -16.23
CA GLU A 143 13.08 -5.17 -16.99
C GLU A 143 12.65 -6.64 -16.72
N ALA A 144 12.10 -6.92 -15.56
CA ALA A 144 11.52 -8.24 -15.24
C ALA A 144 10.14 -8.45 -15.89
N GLY A 145 9.56 -7.41 -16.52
CA GLY A 145 8.30 -7.47 -17.24
C GLY A 145 7.05 -7.34 -16.38
N VAL A 146 7.13 -6.77 -15.16
CA VAL A 146 5.93 -6.57 -14.34
C VAL A 146 4.94 -5.60 -15.00
N ASP A 147 3.65 -5.77 -14.73
CA ASP A 147 2.58 -4.98 -15.35
C ASP A 147 2.45 -3.58 -14.76
N ALA A 148 2.89 -3.40 -13.51
CA ALA A 148 2.98 -2.11 -12.82
C ALA A 148 4.00 -2.15 -11.67
N VAL A 149 4.41 -0.99 -11.18
CA VAL A 149 5.23 -0.85 -9.97
C VAL A 149 4.53 -0.01 -8.91
N VAL A 150 4.72 -0.39 -7.64
CA VAL A 150 4.42 0.47 -6.50
C VAL A 150 5.74 1.08 -6.02
N ALA A 151 5.91 2.39 -6.13
CA ALA A 151 7.03 3.10 -5.53
C ALA A 151 6.67 3.56 -4.13
N GLU A 152 7.34 3.00 -3.13
CA GLU A 152 7.05 3.22 -1.72
C GLU A 152 8.06 4.16 -1.09
N GLY A 153 7.58 5.36 -0.70
CA GLY A 153 8.39 6.39 -0.07
C GLY A 153 8.68 6.12 1.40
N PHE A 154 9.66 6.85 1.92
CA PHE A 154 10.18 6.77 3.29
C PHE A 154 9.11 6.94 4.39
N GLU A 155 7.99 7.60 4.11
CA GLU A 155 6.89 7.84 5.05
C GLU A 155 6.08 6.58 5.38
N ALA A 156 6.25 5.50 4.60
CA ALA A 156 5.52 4.24 4.80
C ALA A 156 5.83 3.61 6.16
N GLY A 157 4.85 2.88 6.71
CA GLY A 157 5.00 2.08 7.91
C GLY A 157 5.59 0.71 7.63
N GLY A 158 6.14 0.07 8.65
CA GLY A 158 6.75 -1.24 8.52
C GLY A 158 8.11 -1.20 7.81
N HIS A 159 8.44 -2.30 7.14
CA HIS A 159 9.70 -2.44 6.41
C HIS A 159 9.86 -1.39 5.32
N ASN A 160 11.02 -0.76 5.27
CA ASN A 160 11.27 0.43 4.45
C ASN A 160 12.55 0.29 3.61
N GLY A 161 12.70 1.15 2.60
CA GLY A 161 13.95 1.32 1.87
C GLY A 161 15.07 1.91 2.74
N ARG A 162 16.32 1.70 2.31
CA ARG A 162 17.50 2.21 3.03
C ARG A 162 17.81 3.68 2.72
N ASP A 163 17.40 4.17 1.55
CA ASP A 163 17.80 5.49 1.03
C ASP A 163 16.94 6.65 1.58
N GLU A 164 15.91 6.34 2.37
CA GLU A 164 15.02 7.32 3.04
C GLU A 164 14.45 8.38 2.08
N THR A 165 14.20 8.01 0.81
CA THR A 165 13.64 8.91 -0.19
C THR A 165 12.13 9.09 0.06
N THR A 166 11.71 10.34 0.27
CA THR A 166 10.30 10.68 0.50
C THR A 166 9.46 10.50 -0.77
N THR A 167 8.18 10.25 -0.61
CA THR A 167 7.22 10.06 -1.71
C THR A 167 7.24 11.24 -2.68
N LEU A 168 7.32 12.47 -2.18
CA LEU A 168 7.38 13.69 -3.00
C LEU A 168 8.56 13.72 -3.98
N CYS A 169 9.71 13.15 -3.60
CA CYS A 169 10.89 13.05 -4.43
C CYS A 169 10.92 11.75 -5.25
N LEU A 170 10.49 10.63 -4.64
CA LEU A 170 10.60 9.31 -5.25
C LEU A 170 9.73 9.17 -6.51
N ILE A 171 8.47 9.60 -6.43
CA ILE A 171 7.50 9.41 -7.52
C ILE A 171 7.97 10.06 -8.83
N PRO A 172 8.33 11.36 -8.88
CA PRO A 172 8.81 11.97 -10.12
C PRO A 172 10.14 11.39 -10.62
N MET A 173 11.03 10.93 -9.71
CA MET A 173 12.27 10.26 -10.11
C MET A 173 11.98 8.91 -10.77
N VAL A 174 11.10 8.10 -10.19
CA VAL A 174 10.72 6.80 -10.79
C VAL A 174 9.99 7.03 -12.11
N LYS A 175 9.08 8.01 -12.18
CA LYS A 175 8.32 8.31 -13.42
C LYS A 175 9.19 8.65 -14.61
N LYS A 176 10.35 9.25 -14.41
CA LYS A 176 11.31 9.56 -15.49
C LYS A 176 11.92 8.30 -16.11
N GLU A 177 12.03 7.22 -15.34
CA GLU A 177 12.81 6.03 -15.71
C GLU A 177 11.93 4.85 -16.14
N VAL A 178 10.63 4.86 -15.78
CA VAL A 178 9.71 3.76 -16.11
C VAL A 178 8.56 4.22 -16.99
N ASN A 179 8.15 3.35 -17.93
CA ASN A 179 7.04 3.60 -18.85
C ASN A 179 5.78 2.79 -18.48
N ILE A 180 5.89 1.84 -17.56
CA ILE A 180 4.77 1.05 -17.05
C ILE A 180 3.95 1.85 -16.02
N PRO A 181 2.70 1.47 -15.74
CA PRO A 181 1.87 2.10 -14.71
C PRO A 181 2.60 2.21 -13.37
N LEU A 182 2.52 3.39 -12.75
CA LEU A 182 3.16 3.73 -11.49
C LEU A 182 2.13 3.99 -10.40
N ILE A 183 2.24 3.30 -9.28
CA ILE A 183 1.42 3.48 -8.10
C ILE A 183 2.28 4.13 -7.01
N ALA A 184 1.84 5.23 -6.44
CA ALA A 184 2.52 5.90 -5.33
C ALA A 184 2.09 5.31 -3.99
N ALA A 185 3.04 5.02 -3.10
CA ALA A 185 2.79 4.57 -1.73
C ALA A 185 3.68 5.33 -0.73
N GLY A 186 3.25 5.38 0.53
CA GLY A 186 3.93 6.14 1.59
C GLY A 186 3.36 7.55 1.75
N GLY A 187 2.98 7.94 2.97
CA GLY A 187 2.48 9.28 3.28
C GLY A 187 1.10 9.66 2.73
N ILE A 188 0.35 8.73 2.15
CA ILE A 188 -0.93 9.01 1.48
C ILE A 188 -2.09 8.45 2.31
N ALA A 189 -3.02 9.34 2.75
CA ALA A 189 -4.21 8.96 3.51
C ALA A 189 -5.46 9.81 3.16
N THR A 190 -5.32 10.84 2.32
CA THR A 190 -6.35 11.82 2.00
C THR A 190 -6.50 11.99 0.49
N GLY A 191 -7.63 12.56 0.06
CA GLY A 191 -7.85 12.92 -1.35
C GLY A 191 -6.88 13.99 -1.86
N ASN A 192 -6.47 14.94 -0.99
CA ASN A 192 -5.45 15.94 -1.32
C ASN A 192 -4.08 15.27 -1.61
N ALA A 193 -3.68 14.31 -0.76
CA ALA A 193 -2.43 13.57 -0.97
C ALA A 193 -2.49 12.68 -2.23
N MET A 194 -3.66 12.08 -2.52
CA MET A 194 -3.90 11.36 -3.76
C MET A 194 -3.72 12.27 -4.98
N LEU A 195 -4.33 13.47 -5.01
CA LEU A 195 -4.15 14.41 -6.10
C LEU A 195 -2.69 14.83 -6.28
N ALA A 196 -1.99 15.10 -5.17
CA ALA A 196 -0.57 15.44 -5.22
C ALA A 196 0.27 14.30 -5.84
N ALA A 197 0.04 13.05 -5.45
CA ALA A 197 0.73 11.89 -6.02
C ALA A 197 0.47 11.72 -7.53
N LEU A 198 -0.78 11.92 -7.98
CA LEU A 198 -1.13 11.87 -9.40
C LEU A 198 -0.43 13.01 -10.17
N ASN A 199 -0.37 14.23 -9.63
CA ASN A 199 0.34 15.36 -10.23
C ASN A 199 1.86 15.12 -10.31
N LEU A 200 2.44 14.34 -9.42
CA LEU A 200 3.86 13.94 -9.47
C LEU A 200 4.13 12.86 -10.53
N GLY A 201 3.10 12.32 -11.17
CA GLY A 201 3.19 11.37 -12.27
C GLY A 201 2.80 9.93 -11.94
N ALA A 202 2.26 9.66 -10.76
CA ALA A 202 1.65 8.37 -10.46
C ALA A 202 0.34 8.19 -11.25
N ASP A 203 0.01 6.94 -11.57
CA ASP A 203 -1.24 6.57 -12.23
C ASP A 203 -2.31 6.11 -11.19
N GLY A 204 -1.90 5.87 -9.92
CA GLY A 204 -2.75 5.52 -8.80
C GLY A 204 -2.02 5.59 -7.47
N VAL A 205 -2.70 5.27 -6.37
CA VAL A 205 -2.15 5.33 -5.02
C VAL A 205 -2.38 4.03 -4.25
N GLN A 206 -1.39 3.65 -3.42
CA GLN A 206 -1.53 2.58 -2.44
C GLN A 206 -1.47 3.18 -1.03
N MET A 207 -2.47 2.86 -0.22
CA MET A 207 -2.59 3.34 1.15
C MET A 207 -2.53 2.18 2.13
N GLY A 208 -1.65 2.28 3.14
CA GLY A 208 -1.55 1.31 4.24
C GLY A 208 -2.24 1.87 5.50
N SER A 209 -1.62 2.87 6.12
CA SER A 209 -2.00 3.39 7.43
C SER A 209 -3.47 3.80 7.55
N ARG A 210 -4.04 4.44 6.51
CA ARG A 210 -5.47 4.82 6.51
C ARG A 210 -6.38 3.59 6.64
N PHE A 211 -6.07 2.53 5.93
CA PHE A 211 -6.85 1.29 5.99
C PHE A 211 -6.55 0.43 7.21
N ALA A 212 -5.35 0.54 7.81
CA ALA A 212 -5.04 -0.11 9.09
C ALA A 212 -5.93 0.42 10.24
N ALA A 213 -6.35 1.69 10.16
CA ALA A 213 -7.32 2.32 11.06
C ALA A 213 -8.75 2.22 10.54
N SER A 214 -9.15 1.11 9.93
CA SER A 214 -10.53 0.83 9.52
C SER A 214 -11.18 -0.22 10.42
N GLU A 215 -12.52 -0.27 10.41
CA GLU A 215 -13.26 -1.29 11.16
C GLU A 215 -12.92 -2.70 10.70
N GLU A 216 -12.74 -2.89 9.37
CA GLU A 216 -12.52 -4.19 8.73
C GLU A 216 -11.08 -4.69 8.81
N ALA A 217 -10.11 -3.85 9.19
CA ALA A 217 -8.73 -4.29 9.41
C ALA A 217 -8.66 -5.35 10.51
N SER A 218 -7.81 -6.37 10.32
CA SER A 218 -7.68 -7.50 11.25
C SER A 218 -6.92 -7.17 12.52
N SER A 219 -6.27 -6.01 12.58
CA SER A 219 -5.52 -5.56 13.74
C SER A 219 -6.39 -5.34 14.98
N HIS A 220 -5.76 -5.47 16.16
CA HIS A 220 -6.43 -5.26 17.44
C HIS A 220 -6.85 -3.80 17.62
N ILE A 221 -7.97 -3.58 18.34
CA ILE A 221 -8.49 -2.24 18.58
C ILE A 221 -7.48 -1.31 19.31
N ASN A 222 -6.66 -1.86 20.18
CA ASN A 222 -5.61 -1.09 20.85
C ASN A 222 -4.65 -0.45 19.83
N PHE A 223 -4.19 -1.24 18.84
CA PHE A 223 -3.32 -0.71 17.79
C PHE A 223 -4.02 0.34 16.93
N LYS A 224 -5.30 0.14 16.57
CA LYS A 224 -6.08 1.15 15.84
C LYS A 224 -6.20 2.46 16.63
N ASN A 225 -6.42 2.37 17.94
CA ASN A 225 -6.47 3.54 18.82
C ASN A 225 -5.11 4.26 18.90
N GLU A 226 -3.98 3.53 18.91
CA GLU A 226 -2.65 4.14 18.83
C GLU A 226 -2.42 4.89 17.52
N ILE A 227 -2.97 4.40 16.39
CA ILE A 227 -2.92 5.11 15.11
C ILE A 227 -3.67 6.44 15.22
N VAL A 228 -4.90 6.42 15.72
CA VAL A 228 -5.76 7.62 15.86
C VAL A 228 -5.20 8.63 16.87
N ASN A 229 -4.52 8.15 17.90
CA ASN A 229 -3.87 9.01 18.90
C ASN A 229 -2.50 9.54 18.45
N ALA A 230 -1.95 9.04 17.33
CA ALA A 230 -0.65 9.46 16.83
C ALA A 230 -0.64 10.95 16.47
N LYS A 231 0.47 11.62 16.79
CA LYS A 231 0.71 13.03 16.43
C LYS A 231 1.97 13.14 15.61
N GLU A 232 2.31 14.36 15.21
CA GLU A 232 3.59 14.65 14.56
C GLU A 232 4.74 14.01 15.34
N GLY A 233 5.65 13.34 14.65
CA GLY A 233 6.80 12.69 15.26
C GLY A 233 6.49 11.41 16.04
N ALA A 234 5.26 10.86 16.01
CA ALA A 234 4.91 9.63 16.70
C ALA A 234 5.67 8.39 16.17
N THR A 235 6.14 8.42 14.92
CA THR A 235 6.85 7.27 14.31
C THR A 235 8.31 7.61 14.02
N LEU A 236 9.15 6.58 14.03
CA LEU A 236 10.56 6.70 13.62
C LEU A 236 11.02 5.42 12.91
N LEU A 237 11.93 5.58 11.92
CA LEU A 237 12.61 4.46 11.29
C LEU A 237 13.75 3.97 12.21
N THR A 238 13.77 2.68 12.51
CA THR A 238 14.76 2.04 13.37
C THR A 238 15.30 0.76 12.72
N LEU A 239 16.17 0.01 13.44
CA LEU A 239 16.73 -1.26 12.99
C LEU A 239 17.42 -1.21 11.61
N LYS A 240 18.03 -0.07 11.26
CA LYS A 240 18.61 0.17 9.92
C LYS A 240 19.72 -0.82 9.56
N ASP A 241 20.44 -1.33 10.52
CA ASP A 241 21.53 -2.30 10.33
C ASP A 241 21.00 -3.74 10.15
N VAL A 242 19.81 -4.03 10.66
CA VAL A 242 19.14 -5.32 10.50
C VAL A 242 18.24 -5.27 9.26
N THR A 243 17.09 -4.65 9.40
CA THR A 243 16.14 -4.35 8.31
C THR A 243 15.39 -3.08 8.72
N PRO A 244 15.51 -1.98 7.97
CA PRO A 244 14.84 -0.74 8.33
C PRO A 244 13.33 -0.95 8.50
N VAL A 245 12.78 -0.52 9.63
CA VAL A 245 11.35 -0.62 9.93
C VAL A 245 10.87 0.65 10.64
N ARG A 246 9.73 1.18 10.20
CA ARG A 246 9.08 2.34 10.82
C ARG A 246 8.03 1.89 11.81
N LEU A 247 8.20 2.32 13.05
CA LEU A 247 7.36 1.95 14.19
C LEU A 247 6.82 3.20 14.90
N ILE A 248 5.68 3.05 15.59
CA ILE A 248 5.26 3.97 16.66
C ILE A 248 6.26 3.84 17.83
N LYS A 249 6.58 4.97 18.44
CA LYS A 249 7.46 5.05 19.61
C LYS A 249 6.72 4.57 20.86
N ASN A 250 6.83 3.28 21.14
CA ASN A 250 6.33 2.64 22.34
C ASN A 250 7.52 2.16 23.23
N LYS A 251 7.25 1.40 24.26
CA LYS A 251 8.27 0.87 25.18
C LYS A 251 9.27 -0.05 24.49
N PHE A 252 8.80 -0.97 23.62
CA PHE A 252 9.67 -1.80 22.80
C PHE A 252 10.56 -0.98 21.88
N PHE A 253 9.97 0.00 21.16
CA PHE A 253 10.74 0.92 20.33
C PHE A 253 11.83 1.62 21.13
N GLN A 254 11.53 2.13 22.34
CA GLN A 254 12.51 2.81 23.18
C GLN A 254 13.64 1.86 23.58
N THR A 255 13.32 0.61 23.91
CA THR A 255 14.31 -0.41 24.29
C THR A 255 15.31 -0.65 23.15
N ILE A 256 14.82 -0.86 21.91
CA ILE A 256 15.71 -1.11 20.78
C ILE A 256 16.46 0.16 20.35
N TYR A 257 15.80 1.31 20.40
CA TYR A 257 16.43 2.60 20.10
C TYR A 257 17.60 2.91 21.05
N ASP A 258 17.40 2.76 22.35
CA ASP A 258 18.44 2.98 23.35
C ASP A 258 19.62 2.00 23.20
N ALA A 259 19.34 0.75 22.85
CA ALA A 259 20.38 -0.23 22.59
C ALA A 259 21.24 0.18 21.37
N ILE A 260 20.60 0.61 20.28
CA ILE A 260 21.28 1.11 19.08
C ILE A 260 22.13 2.34 19.40
N GLN A 261 21.60 3.31 20.17
CA GLN A 261 22.35 4.51 20.57
C GLN A 261 23.57 4.18 21.45
N LYS A 262 23.53 3.07 22.19
CA LYS A 262 24.68 2.55 23.00
C LYS A 262 25.64 1.70 22.18
N GLY A 263 25.44 1.55 20.88
CA GLY A 263 26.31 0.81 19.98
C GLY A 263 26.07 -0.70 19.94
N ALA A 264 24.83 -1.15 20.20
CA ALA A 264 24.48 -2.56 20.09
C ALA A 264 24.80 -3.13 18.71
N SER A 265 25.47 -4.27 18.67
CA SER A 265 25.76 -5.02 17.45
C SER A 265 24.48 -5.50 16.74
N VAL A 266 24.61 -5.89 15.48
CA VAL A 266 23.48 -6.45 14.70
C VAL A 266 22.89 -7.70 15.39
N GLU A 267 23.74 -8.53 15.99
CA GLU A 267 23.35 -9.74 16.74
C GLU A 267 22.55 -9.39 18.00
N GLU A 268 22.97 -8.37 18.74
CA GLU A 268 22.24 -7.89 19.91
C GLU A 268 20.91 -7.25 19.52
N GLN A 269 20.88 -6.45 18.44
CA GLN A 269 19.62 -5.89 17.90
C GLN A 269 18.64 -7.00 17.52
N LYS A 270 19.08 -8.06 16.82
CA LYS A 270 18.27 -9.23 16.48
C LYS A 270 17.77 -9.99 17.70
N ALA A 271 18.59 -10.09 18.74
CA ALA A 271 18.21 -10.75 20.00
C ALA A 271 17.10 -9.96 20.73
N ILE A 272 17.20 -8.63 20.77
CA ILE A 272 16.17 -7.75 21.36
C ILE A 272 14.88 -7.81 20.52
N LEU A 273 14.99 -7.77 19.20
CA LEU A 273 13.86 -7.87 18.29
C LEU A 273 13.10 -9.19 18.50
N GLY A 274 13.79 -10.31 18.57
CA GLY A 274 13.20 -11.63 18.75
C GLY A 274 12.30 -12.02 17.57
N ARG A 275 11.24 -12.79 17.86
CA ARG A 275 10.25 -13.23 16.85
C ARG A 275 8.83 -12.88 17.28
N GLY A 276 7.98 -12.58 16.30
CA GLY A 276 6.55 -12.38 16.51
C GLY A 276 6.16 -11.04 17.14
N ARG A 277 7.05 -10.06 17.26
CA ARG A 277 6.77 -8.75 17.83
C ARG A 277 5.65 -8.01 17.12
N ALA A 278 5.64 -8.04 15.80
CA ALA A 278 4.59 -7.43 14.98
C ALA A 278 3.21 -8.08 15.23
N LYS A 279 3.15 -9.43 15.38
CA LYS A 279 1.93 -10.13 15.78
C LYS A 279 1.46 -9.66 17.16
N LYS A 280 2.38 -9.64 18.12
CA LYS A 280 2.12 -9.27 19.52
C LYS A 280 1.53 -7.85 19.61
N GLY A 281 2.12 -6.89 18.90
CA GLY A 281 1.64 -5.50 18.90
C GLY A 281 0.37 -5.29 18.10
N MET A 282 0.42 -5.57 16.81
CA MET A 282 -0.65 -5.19 15.89
C MET A 282 -1.87 -6.12 15.98
N PHE A 283 -1.69 -7.43 16.20
CA PHE A 283 -2.77 -8.40 16.18
C PHE A 283 -3.28 -8.79 17.56
N GLU A 284 -2.38 -8.93 18.55
CA GLU A 284 -2.72 -9.30 19.93
C GLU A 284 -2.94 -8.08 20.82
N GLY A 285 -2.53 -6.88 20.38
CA GLY A 285 -2.82 -5.60 21.05
C GLY A 285 -1.93 -5.27 22.24
N ASP A 286 -0.74 -5.88 22.35
CA ASP A 286 0.26 -5.54 23.34
C ASP A 286 1.05 -4.28 22.90
N LEU A 287 0.66 -3.15 23.43
CA LEU A 287 1.21 -1.85 23.06
C LEU A 287 2.61 -1.60 23.64
N ASP A 288 3.01 -2.33 24.68
CA ASP A 288 4.30 -2.14 25.34
C ASP A 288 5.43 -2.91 24.64
N GLU A 289 5.21 -4.21 24.41
CA GLU A 289 6.24 -5.15 23.97
C GLU A 289 6.13 -5.50 22.47
N GLY A 290 5.05 -5.07 21.81
CA GLY A 290 4.82 -5.32 20.39
C GLY A 290 5.51 -4.30 19.48
N GLU A 291 5.80 -4.70 18.23
CA GLU A 291 6.07 -3.75 17.15
C GLU A 291 4.76 -3.18 16.63
N LEU A 292 4.70 -1.86 16.51
CA LEU A 292 3.53 -1.12 16.04
C LEU A 292 3.90 -0.45 14.71
N GLU A 293 3.81 -1.22 13.62
CA GLU A 293 4.22 -0.79 12.28
C GLU A 293 3.17 0.12 11.65
N ILE A 294 3.47 1.42 11.53
CA ILE A 294 2.58 2.41 10.90
C ILE A 294 3.38 3.55 10.27
N GLY A 295 2.82 4.17 9.22
CA GLY A 295 3.45 5.28 8.52
C GLY A 295 3.36 6.63 9.23
N GLN A 296 4.16 7.60 8.79
CA GLN A 296 4.14 8.96 9.33
C GLN A 296 2.76 9.61 9.20
N VAL A 297 2.00 9.24 8.18
CA VAL A 297 0.65 9.76 7.92
C VAL A 297 -0.37 9.41 9.00
N ALA A 298 -0.02 8.53 9.96
CA ALA A 298 -0.86 8.27 11.14
C ALA A 298 -1.23 9.57 11.87
N GLY A 299 -0.35 10.58 11.89
CA GLY A 299 -0.64 11.88 12.48
C GLY A 299 -1.77 12.70 11.80
N LEU A 300 -2.30 12.21 10.66
CA LEU A 300 -3.45 12.79 9.95
C LEU A 300 -4.71 11.89 10.05
N ILE A 301 -4.63 10.77 10.77
CA ILE A 301 -5.73 9.81 10.91
C ILE A 301 -6.31 9.96 12.31
N ASP A 302 -7.52 10.48 12.42
CA ASP A 302 -8.18 10.83 13.67
C ASP A 302 -9.44 10.02 13.96
N ASP A 303 -9.75 9.03 13.11
CA ASP A 303 -10.92 8.18 13.23
C ASP A 303 -10.69 6.72 12.79
N ILE A 304 -11.57 5.84 13.27
CA ILE A 304 -11.71 4.45 12.83
C ILE A 304 -13.09 4.34 12.17
N LEU A 305 -13.12 4.24 10.86
CA LEU A 305 -14.34 4.22 10.06
C LEU A 305 -14.47 2.92 9.27
N PRO A 306 -15.70 2.58 8.84
CA PRO A 306 -15.90 1.59 7.79
C PRO A 306 -15.14 1.97 6.51
N VAL A 307 -14.56 1.01 5.82
CA VAL A 307 -13.82 1.21 4.55
C VAL A 307 -14.64 2.00 3.51
N LYS A 308 -15.94 1.73 3.44
CA LYS A 308 -16.85 2.44 2.53
C LYS A 308 -16.80 3.95 2.75
N ASP A 309 -16.81 4.39 4.00
CA ASP A 309 -16.81 5.80 4.36
C ASP A 309 -15.42 6.40 4.15
N ILE A 310 -14.35 5.65 4.45
CA ILE A 310 -12.97 6.04 4.16
C ILE A 310 -12.80 6.36 2.67
N ILE A 311 -13.19 5.44 1.77
CA ILE A 311 -13.05 5.65 0.32
C ILE A 311 -13.95 6.82 -0.15
N SER A 312 -15.17 6.90 0.35
CA SER A 312 -16.08 8.00 0.01
C SER A 312 -15.47 9.36 0.39
N ASN A 313 -14.89 9.47 1.59
CA ASN A 313 -14.24 10.71 2.06
C ASN A 313 -13.03 11.06 1.20
N ILE A 314 -12.15 10.09 0.90
CA ILE A 314 -10.98 10.30 0.04
C ILE A 314 -11.40 10.81 -1.36
N ILE A 315 -12.42 10.22 -1.96
CA ILE A 315 -12.90 10.63 -3.28
C ILE A 315 -13.54 12.02 -3.24
N LYS A 316 -14.30 12.33 -2.17
CA LYS A 316 -14.85 13.67 -1.98
C LYS A 316 -13.72 14.71 -1.85
N GLU A 317 -12.76 14.49 -0.96
CA GLU A 317 -11.60 15.37 -0.78
C GLU A 317 -10.80 15.55 -2.07
N TYR A 318 -10.63 14.47 -2.86
CA TYR A 318 -9.98 14.52 -4.16
C TYR A 318 -10.72 15.48 -5.12
N HIS A 319 -12.04 15.33 -5.24
CA HIS A 319 -12.82 16.21 -6.10
C HIS A 319 -12.83 17.66 -5.62
N ASP A 320 -12.93 17.89 -4.31
CA ASP A 320 -12.83 19.23 -3.71
C ASP A 320 -11.46 19.87 -4.01
N ALA A 321 -10.37 19.09 -3.91
CA ALA A 321 -9.03 19.54 -4.23
C ALA A 321 -8.84 19.85 -5.72
N VAL A 322 -9.39 19.03 -6.62
CA VAL A 322 -9.39 19.31 -8.08
C VAL A 322 -10.14 20.59 -8.39
N ALA A 323 -11.31 20.79 -7.79
CA ALA A 323 -12.09 22.03 -7.97
C ALA A 323 -11.32 23.26 -7.48
N ALA A 324 -10.58 23.13 -6.38
CA ALA A 324 -9.80 24.22 -5.78
C ALA A 324 -8.61 24.69 -6.65
N ILE A 325 -8.13 23.88 -7.62
CA ILE A 325 -7.03 24.29 -8.53
C ILE A 325 -7.39 25.54 -9.34
N ASN A 326 -8.66 25.78 -9.61
CA ASN A 326 -9.13 26.96 -10.34
C ASN A 326 -9.31 28.20 -9.43
N SER A 327 -9.00 28.13 -8.15
CA SER A 327 -9.07 29.25 -7.22
C SER A 327 -7.90 30.24 -7.40
N ASP A 328 -8.06 31.47 -6.89
CA ASP A 328 -7.05 32.53 -6.95
C ASP A 328 -5.68 32.13 -6.40
N LYS A 329 -5.65 31.17 -5.47
CA LYS A 329 -4.42 30.59 -4.92
C LYS A 329 -3.46 30.06 -5.98
N PHE A 330 -3.98 29.59 -7.11
CA PHE A 330 -3.21 28.98 -8.19
C PHE A 330 -3.12 29.87 -9.46
N GLN A 331 -3.58 31.12 -9.36
CA GLN A 331 -3.49 32.11 -10.44
C GLN A 331 -2.32 33.05 -10.12
N PHE A 332 -1.36 33.20 -11.04
CA PHE A 332 -0.24 34.14 -10.95
C PHE A 332 0.12 34.72 -12.31
#